data_3ef02e902ba78132c9abee9fa84df47f
#
_entry.id   3ef02e902ba78132c9abee9fa84df47f
#
_cell.length_a   1.000
_cell.length_b   1.000
_cell.length_c   1.000
_cell.angle_alpha   90.00
_cell.angle_beta   90.00
_cell.angle_gamma   90.00
#
_symmetry.space_group_name_H-M   'P 1'
#
loop_
_entity.id
_entity.type
_entity.pdbx_description
1 polymer ?
#
loop_
_entity_poly.entity_id
_entity_poly.type
_entity_poly.pdbx_seq_one_letter_code
_entity_poly.pdbx_strand_id
1 'polypeptide(L)'
;MHRETTRWLNESRGRFGAAHSRFHDTSSMDVTGAGALFLSAEYAVKAVIVEHYGFLPPSFETHRIVNLSHRIGLWPQLPPDLRTHLADMAPLDPDVRSPRETAYETLVSSSSNAEWQQLLTTAPRFIQYIARDVIGNAAAFGKLTF
;
A
#
# COMPACT_ATOMS: atom_id res chain seq x y z
N MET A 1 15.47 5.69 12.22
CA MET A 1 14.41 5.97 11.24
C MET A 1 14.31 7.48 11.03
N HIS A 2 14.29 7.90 9.78
CA HIS A 2 14.12 9.30 9.44
C HIS A 2 12.74 9.82 9.89
N ARG A 3 12.69 11.10 10.25
CA ARG A 3 11.45 11.76 10.61
C ARG A 3 10.40 11.69 9.50
N GLU A 4 10.83 11.85 8.25
CA GLU A 4 9.94 11.75 7.10
C GLU A 4 9.42 10.32 6.89
N THR A 5 10.23 9.30 7.18
CA THR A 5 9.78 7.90 7.12
C THR A 5 8.61 7.66 8.09
N THR A 6 8.75 8.15 9.31
CA THR A 6 7.67 8.05 10.31
C THR A 6 6.40 8.73 9.82
N ARG A 7 6.53 9.88 9.17
CA ARG A 7 5.40 10.61 8.59
C ARG A 7 4.69 9.79 7.51
N TRP A 8 5.45 9.19 6.60
CA TRP A 8 4.87 8.35 5.55
C TRP A 8 4.16 7.11 6.12
N LEU A 9 4.75 6.46 7.13
CA LEU A 9 4.11 5.33 7.80
C LEU A 9 2.83 5.74 8.53
N ASN A 10 2.82 6.90 9.17
CA ASN A 10 1.63 7.43 9.83
C ASN A 10 0.53 7.75 8.80
N GLU A 11 0.88 8.31 7.66
CA GLU A 11 -0.06 8.54 6.55
C GLU A 11 -0.62 7.21 6.03
N SER A 12 0.23 6.20 5.88
CA SER A 12 -0.19 4.85 5.48
C SER A 12 -1.25 4.30 6.45
N ARG A 13 -0.99 4.38 7.75
CA ARG A 13 -1.92 3.92 8.78
C ARG A 13 -3.22 4.72 8.79
N GLY A 14 -3.13 6.03 8.56
CA GLY A 14 -4.31 6.90 8.48
C GLY A 14 -5.21 6.54 7.30
N ARG A 15 -4.62 6.25 6.15
CA ARG A 15 -5.38 5.82 4.96
C ARG A 15 -6.04 4.46 5.18
N PHE A 16 -5.34 3.52 5.80
CA PHE A 16 -5.95 2.26 6.20
C PHE A 16 -7.14 2.48 7.13
N GLY A 17 -6.96 3.29 8.18
CA GLY A 17 -8.02 3.59 9.14
C GLY A 17 -9.25 4.20 8.47
N ALA A 18 -9.07 5.09 7.50
CA ALA A 18 -10.16 5.68 6.74
C ALA A 18 -10.93 4.62 5.93
N ALA A 19 -10.21 3.72 5.23
CA ALA A 19 -10.84 2.64 4.47
C ALA A 19 -11.61 1.67 5.39
N HIS A 20 -11.00 1.30 6.51
CA HIS A 20 -11.60 0.40 7.48
C HIS A 20 -12.88 0.98 8.08
N SER A 21 -12.86 2.26 8.49
CA SER A 21 -14.02 2.93 9.06
C SER A 21 -15.17 3.03 8.06
N ARG A 22 -14.88 3.40 6.81
CA ARG A 22 -15.91 3.49 5.77
C ARG A 22 -16.58 2.13 5.53
N PHE A 23 -15.77 1.08 5.41
CA PHE A 23 -16.31 -0.28 5.22
C PHE A 23 -17.16 -0.73 6.41
N HIS A 24 -16.68 -0.50 7.61
CA HIS A 24 -17.37 -0.89 8.83
C HIS A 24 -18.71 -0.15 8.98
N ASP A 25 -18.72 1.17 8.75
CA ASP A 25 -19.90 2.01 8.94
C ASP A 25 -21.02 1.72 7.92
N THR A 26 -20.63 1.38 6.68
CA THR A 26 -21.59 1.17 5.58
C THR A 26 -21.82 -0.31 5.26
N SER A 27 -21.03 -1.21 5.85
CA SER A 27 -21.00 -2.65 5.55
C SER A 27 -20.74 -2.97 4.08
N SER A 28 -20.10 -2.05 3.36
CA SER A 28 -19.70 -2.23 1.97
C SER A 28 -18.50 -1.32 1.64
N MET A 29 -17.74 -1.69 0.61
CA MET A 29 -16.64 -0.86 0.14
C MET A 29 -17.12 0.06 -0.98
N ASP A 30 -16.72 1.32 -0.89
CA ASP A 30 -16.94 2.30 -1.96
C ASP A 30 -15.60 2.70 -2.63
N VAL A 31 -15.68 3.49 -3.71
CA VAL A 31 -14.49 3.93 -4.46
C VAL A 31 -13.53 4.75 -3.60
N THR A 32 -14.04 5.56 -2.69
CA THR A 32 -13.21 6.37 -1.80
C THR A 32 -12.45 5.48 -0.82
N GLY A 33 -13.12 4.49 -0.24
CA GLY A 33 -12.49 3.52 0.65
C GLY A 33 -11.47 2.65 -0.04
N ALA A 34 -11.78 2.18 -1.26
CA ALA A 34 -10.84 1.39 -2.06
C ALA A 34 -9.58 2.19 -2.40
N GLY A 35 -9.74 3.45 -2.79
CA GLY A 35 -8.61 4.34 -3.06
C GLY A 35 -7.76 4.59 -1.82
N ALA A 36 -8.38 4.78 -0.66
CA ALA A 36 -7.66 4.93 0.60
C ALA A 36 -6.89 3.66 0.96
N LEU A 37 -7.48 2.49 0.74
CA LEU A 37 -6.82 1.22 0.99
C LEU A 37 -5.59 1.05 0.10
N PHE A 38 -5.69 1.40 -1.19
CA PHE A 38 -4.54 1.44 -2.10
C PHE A 38 -3.45 2.36 -1.57
N LEU A 39 -3.79 3.60 -1.18
CA LEU A 39 -2.82 4.58 -0.69
C LEU A 39 -2.11 4.10 0.57
N SER A 40 -2.77 3.30 1.40
CA SER A 40 -2.10 2.71 2.57
C SER A 40 -0.92 1.83 2.16
N ALA A 41 -1.06 1.04 1.11
CA ALA A 41 0.02 0.21 0.58
C ALA A 41 1.09 1.06 -0.12
N GLU A 42 0.68 2.02 -0.93
CA GLU A 42 1.60 2.91 -1.65
C GLU A 42 2.49 3.68 -0.69
N TYR A 43 1.92 4.28 0.34
CA TYR A 43 2.69 5.06 1.30
C TYR A 43 3.64 4.20 2.13
N ALA A 44 3.27 2.95 2.42
CA ALA A 44 4.17 2.03 3.10
C ALA A 44 5.38 1.68 2.22
N VAL A 45 5.18 1.38 0.95
CA VAL A 45 6.27 1.10 0.01
C VAL A 45 7.16 2.33 -0.15
N LYS A 46 6.56 3.52 -0.32
CA LYS A 46 7.31 4.77 -0.46
C LYS A 46 8.09 5.13 0.80
N ALA A 47 7.60 4.75 1.99
CA ALA A 47 8.33 4.94 3.24
C ALA A 47 9.70 4.25 3.23
N VAL A 48 9.81 3.10 2.56
CA VAL A 48 11.08 2.39 2.41
C VAL A 48 12.09 3.24 1.64
N ILE A 49 11.63 3.87 0.56
CA ILE A 49 12.46 4.76 -0.28
C ILE A 49 12.87 6.00 0.51
N VAL A 50 11.93 6.58 1.25
CA VAL A 50 12.18 7.77 2.08
C VAL A 50 13.19 7.45 3.19
N GLU A 51 13.18 6.24 3.74
CA GLU A 51 14.17 5.84 4.74
C GLU A 51 15.58 5.86 4.16
N HIS A 52 15.74 5.47 2.89
CA HIS A 52 17.06 5.50 2.25
C HIS A 52 17.54 6.92 1.93
N TYR A 53 16.67 7.74 1.34
CA TYR A 53 17.06 9.06 0.83
C TYR A 53 16.77 10.21 1.78
N GLY A 54 15.91 10.03 2.78
CA GLY A 54 15.40 11.10 3.63
C GLY A 54 14.26 11.92 3.00
N PHE A 55 13.92 11.64 1.74
CA PHE A 55 12.83 12.25 0.98
C PHE A 55 12.44 11.30 -0.16
N LEU A 56 11.32 11.57 -0.83
CA LEU A 56 10.91 10.79 -2.00
C LEU A 56 11.45 11.46 -3.27
N PRO A 57 12.46 10.85 -3.94
CA PRO A 57 12.95 11.41 -5.21
C PRO A 57 11.87 11.33 -6.30
N PRO A 58 11.81 12.34 -7.22
CA PRO A 58 10.81 12.35 -8.30
C PRO A 58 10.79 11.09 -9.16
N SER A 59 11.92 10.44 -9.35
CA SER A 59 12.01 9.20 -10.14
C SER A 59 11.26 8.02 -9.52
N PHE A 60 10.84 8.12 -8.25
CA PHE A 60 10.06 7.13 -7.53
C PHE A 60 8.60 7.54 -7.32
N GLU A 61 8.18 8.67 -7.86
CA GLU A 61 6.80 9.17 -7.77
C GLU A 61 5.89 8.42 -8.76
N THR A 62 5.84 7.10 -8.66
CA THR A 62 4.97 6.26 -9.47
C THR A 62 3.94 5.58 -8.58
N HIS A 63 2.72 5.40 -9.12
CA HIS A 63 1.65 4.68 -8.42
C HIS A 63 1.63 3.19 -8.76
N ARG A 64 2.53 2.71 -9.61
CA ARG A 64 2.65 1.29 -9.97
C ARG A 64 3.44 0.56 -8.88
N ILE A 65 2.76 0.28 -7.77
CA ILE A 65 3.39 -0.20 -6.54
C ILE A 65 4.12 -1.54 -6.69
N VAL A 66 3.59 -2.46 -7.52
CA VAL A 66 4.25 -3.75 -7.75
C VAL A 66 5.58 -3.54 -8.47
N ASN A 67 5.58 -2.75 -9.54
CA ASN A 67 6.82 -2.43 -10.28
C ASN A 67 7.81 -1.70 -9.39
N LEU A 68 7.34 -0.77 -8.57
CA LEU A 68 8.19 -0.04 -7.63
C LEU A 68 8.83 -0.99 -6.61
N SER A 69 8.07 -1.93 -6.07
CA SER A 69 8.59 -2.91 -5.12
C SER A 69 9.65 -3.83 -5.74
N HIS A 70 9.49 -4.21 -7.02
CA HIS A 70 10.52 -4.95 -7.76
C HIS A 70 11.77 -4.10 -7.96
N ARG A 71 11.59 -2.84 -8.37
CA ARG A 71 12.70 -1.93 -8.66
C ARG A 71 13.65 -1.76 -7.49
N ILE A 72 13.10 -1.65 -6.28
CA ILE A 72 13.92 -1.45 -5.08
C ILE A 72 14.33 -2.76 -4.40
N GLY A 73 13.99 -3.92 -4.96
CA GLY A 73 14.33 -5.23 -4.39
C GLY A 73 13.49 -5.62 -3.18
N LEU A 74 12.37 -4.93 -2.97
CA LEU A 74 11.46 -5.24 -1.86
C LEU A 74 10.65 -6.51 -2.11
N TRP A 75 10.19 -6.70 -3.35
CA TRP A 75 9.29 -7.81 -3.71
C TRP A 75 9.75 -9.18 -3.23
N PRO A 76 11.01 -9.61 -3.50
CA PRO A 76 11.47 -10.93 -3.06
C PRO A 76 11.56 -11.08 -1.55
N GLN A 77 11.59 -9.99 -0.81
CA GLN A 77 11.64 -10.02 0.64
C GLN A 77 10.26 -10.14 1.30
N LEU A 78 9.19 -9.87 0.54
CA LEU A 78 7.84 -9.98 1.07
C LEU A 78 7.42 -11.44 1.20
N PRO A 79 6.76 -11.85 2.30
CA PRO A 79 6.11 -13.15 2.37
C PRO A 79 5.05 -13.29 1.28
N PRO A 80 4.72 -14.54 0.86
CA PRO A 80 3.78 -14.76 -0.25
C PRO A 80 2.42 -14.11 -0.08
N ASP A 81 1.86 -14.10 1.13
CA ASP A 81 0.57 -13.47 1.41
C ASP A 81 0.64 -11.94 1.28
N LEU A 82 1.77 -11.34 1.60
CA LEU A 82 1.96 -9.89 1.45
C LEU A 82 2.25 -9.49 0.01
N ARG A 83 2.89 -10.36 -0.78
CA ARG A 83 3.00 -10.17 -2.23
C ARG A 83 1.63 -10.19 -2.88
N THR A 84 0.79 -11.14 -2.51
CA THR A 84 -0.60 -11.23 -2.98
C THR A 84 -1.37 -9.97 -2.61
N HIS A 85 -1.23 -9.50 -1.38
CA HIS A 85 -1.87 -8.26 -0.95
C HIS A 85 -1.47 -7.07 -1.83
N LEU A 86 -0.17 -6.91 -2.07
CA LEU A 86 0.34 -5.80 -2.89
C LEU A 86 -0.17 -5.92 -4.34
N ALA A 87 -0.18 -7.13 -4.90
CA ALA A 87 -0.72 -7.36 -6.24
C ALA A 87 -2.22 -7.06 -6.32
N ASP A 88 -2.98 -7.41 -5.29
CA ASP A 88 -4.42 -7.14 -5.23
C ASP A 88 -4.73 -5.65 -5.08
N MET A 89 -3.80 -4.88 -4.51
CA MET A 89 -3.95 -3.43 -4.41
C MET A 89 -3.73 -2.71 -5.74
N ALA A 90 -2.90 -3.25 -6.63
CA ALA A 90 -2.51 -2.56 -7.87
C ALA A 90 -3.71 -2.09 -8.73
N PRO A 91 -4.77 -2.89 -8.95
CA PRO A 91 -5.94 -2.44 -9.71
C PRO A 91 -6.74 -1.33 -9.03
N LEU A 92 -6.52 -1.09 -7.74
CA LEU A 92 -7.25 -0.11 -6.94
C LEU A 92 -6.59 1.27 -6.94
N ASP A 93 -5.56 1.47 -7.76
CA ASP A 93 -4.85 2.74 -7.90
C ASP A 93 -5.83 3.83 -8.35
N PRO A 94 -6.04 4.89 -7.54
CA PRO A 94 -6.97 5.96 -7.89
C PRO A 94 -6.60 6.71 -9.17
N ASP A 95 -5.31 6.73 -9.54
CA ASP A 95 -4.84 7.45 -10.73
C ASP A 95 -5.24 6.73 -12.03
N VAL A 96 -5.49 5.42 -11.99
CA VAL A 96 -5.94 4.68 -13.17
C VAL A 96 -7.45 4.76 -13.38
N ARG A 97 -8.23 5.27 -12.41
CA ARG A 97 -9.68 5.31 -12.53
C ARG A 97 -10.17 6.40 -13.49
N SER A 98 -9.42 7.49 -13.70
CA SER A 98 -9.75 8.53 -14.66
C SER A 98 -8.96 8.32 -15.96
N PRO A 99 -9.60 8.27 -17.15
CA PRO A 99 -11.02 8.43 -17.47
C PRO A 99 -11.88 7.16 -17.35
N ARG A 100 -11.39 6.15 -16.62
CA ARG A 100 -12.05 4.83 -16.50
C ARG A 100 -12.86 4.69 -15.21
N GLU A 101 -13.47 5.76 -14.75
CA GLU A 101 -14.17 5.81 -13.47
C GLU A 101 -15.26 4.73 -13.35
N THR A 102 -16.05 4.52 -14.41
CA THR A 102 -17.09 3.48 -14.42
C THR A 102 -16.50 2.08 -14.28
N ALA A 103 -15.36 1.82 -14.95
CA ALA A 103 -14.68 0.52 -14.83
C ALA A 103 -14.14 0.31 -13.40
N TYR A 104 -13.62 1.36 -12.77
CA TYR A 104 -13.15 1.32 -11.39
C TYR A 104 -14.32 1.05 -10.42
N GLU A 105 -15.45 1.73 -10.59
CA GLU A 105 -16.65 1.50 -9.79
C GLU A 105 -17.14 0.06 -9.93
N THR A 106 -17.14 -0.48 -11.16
CA THR A 106 -17.52 -1.87 -11.43
C THR A 106 -16.57 -2.84 -10.72
N LEU A 107 -15.26 -2.57 -10.77
CA LEU A 107 -14.26 -3.39 -10.08
C LEU A 107 -14.53 -3.42 -8.57
N VAL A 108 -14.78 -2.26 -7.97
CA VAL A 108 -15.03 -2.15 -6.53
C VAL A 108 -16.31 -2.89 -6.15
N SER A 109 -17.38 -2.73 -6.92
CA SER A 109 -18.67 -3.36 -6.62
C SER A 109 -18.71 -4.85 -6.94
N SER A 110 -17.80 -5.36 -7.78
CA SER A 110 -17.74 -6.78 -8.13
C SER A 110 -17.07 -7.64 -7.07
N SER A 111 -16.29 -7.04 -6.19
CA SER A 111 -15.63 -7.76 -5.09
C SER A 111 -16.60 -7.97 -3.93
N SER A 112 -16.58 -9.17 -3.35
CA SER A 112 -17.45 -9.50 -2.21
C SER A 112 -16.97 -8.81 -0.94
N ASN A 113 -17.87 -8.68 0.04
CA ASN A 113 -17.51 -8.17 1.36
C ASN A 113 -16.45 -9.05 2.04
N ALA A 114 -16.48 -10.37 1.81
CA ALA A 114 -15.47 -11.29 2.33
C ALA A 114 -14.08 -10.97 1.75
N GLU A 115 -14.00 -10.66 0.47
CA GLU A 115 -12.76 -10.26 -0.19
C GLU A 115 -12.24 -8.94 0.37
N TRP A 116 -13.09 -7.94 0.55
CA TRP A 116 -12.72 -6.67 1.18
C TRP A 116 -12.27 -6.86 2.61
N GLN A 117 -12.96 -7.70 3.38
CA GLN A 117 -12.58 -8.00 4.76
C GLN A 117 -11.19 -8.64 4.82
N GLN A 118 -10.88 -9.54 3.88
CA GLN A 118 -9.57 -10.16 3.80
C GLN A 118 -8.47 -9.12 3.53
N LEU A 119 -8.71 -8.19 2.62
CA LEU A 119 -7.76 -7.11 2.33
C LEU A 119 -7.57 -6.18 3.54
N LEU A 120 -8.66 -5.84 4.23
CA LEU A 120 -8.61 -5.02 5.43
C LEU A 120 -7.89 -5.71 6.60
N THR A 121 -7.97 -7.03 6.66
CA THR A 121 -7.24 -7.82 7.67
C THR A 121 -5.75 -7.87 7.37
N THR A 122 -5.38 -7.97 6.10
CA THR A 122 -3.97 -8.09 5.68
C THR A 122 -3.25 -6.75 5.67
N ALA A 123 -3.94 -5.65 5.38
CA ALA A 123 -3.32 -4.33 5.23
C ALA A 123 -2.49 -3.89 6.45
N PRO A 124 -2.97 -3.97 7.70
CA PRO A 124 -2.14 -3.59 8.85
C PRO A 124 -0.94 -4.50 9.03
N ARG A 125 -1.04 -5.78 8.68
CA ARG A 125 0.11 -6.70 8.70
C ARG A 125 1.15 -6.30 7.67
N PHE A 126 0.72 -5.87 6.48
CA PHE A 126 1.63 -5.37 5.45
C PHE A 126 2.38 -4.13 5.94
N ILE A 127 1.67 -3.15 6.50
CA ILE A 127 2.29 -1.92 7.01
C ILE A 127 3.27 -2.25 8.14
N GLN A 128 2.90 -3.14 9.05
CA GLN A 128 3.75 -3.55 10.17
C GLN A 128 5.00 -4.29 9.68
N TYR A 129 4.86 -5.17 8.69
CA TYR A 129 6.01 -5.86 8.09
C TYR A 129 6.99 -4.86 7.49
N ILE A 130 6.51 -3.90 6.72
CA ILE A 130 7.36 -2.85 6.16
C ILE A 130 8.09 -2.08 7.26
N ALA A 131 7.38 -1.68 8.31
CA ALA A 131 7.97 -0.87 9.37
C ALA A 131 8.99 -1.64 10.21
N ARG A 132 8.70 -2.90 10.56
CA ARG A 132 9.50 -3.69 11.50
C ARG A 132 10.51 -4.59 10.82
N ASP A 133 10.08 -5.32 9.79
CA ASP A 133 10.89 -6.40 9.21
C ASP A 133 11.68 -5.94 7.97
N VAL A 134 11.40 -4.76 7.46
CA VAL A 134 12.16 -4.14 6.37
C VAL A 134 12.92 -2.93 6.89
N ILE A 135 12.21 -1.85 7.24
CA ILE A 135 12.85 -0.60 7.67
C ILE A 135 13.56 -0.78 9.02
N GLY A 136 12.91 -1.44 9.97
CA GLY A 136 13.45 -1.71 11.30
C GLY A 136 14.45 -2.86 11.38
N ASN A 137 14.77 -3.49 10.25
CA ASN A 137 15.68 -4.62 10.16
C ASN A 137 16.85 -4.26 9.23
N ALA A 138 18.01 -3.93 9.82
CA ALA A 138 19.16 -3.47 9.05
C ALA A 138 19.62 -4.50 8.01
N ALA A 139 19.55 -5.79 8.31
CA ALA A 139 19.95 -6.85 7.38
C ALA A 139 19.01 -6.91 6.18
N ALA A 140 17.70 -6.80 6.39
CA ALA A 140 16.72 -6.79 5.32
C ALA A 140 16.81 -5.49 4.49
N PHE A 141 16.96 -4.36 5.15
CA PHE A 141 17.08 -3.06 4.50
C PHE A 141 18.35 -3.00 3.64
N GLY A 142 19.44 -3.59 4.11
CA GLY A 142 20.70 -3.65 3.38
C GLY A 142 20.66 -4.49 2.10
N LYS A 143 19.64 -5.31 1.91
CA LYS A 143 19.43 -6.08 0.67
C LYS A 143 18.70 -5.30 -0.41
N LEU A 144 18.15 -4.14 -0.08
CA LEU A 144 17.42 -3.32 -1.04
C LEU A 144 18.39 -2.61 -1.99
N THR A 145 17.89 -2.29 -3.18
CA THR A 145 18.63 -1.58 -4.22
C THR A 145 17.84 -0.36 -4.68
N PHE A 146 18.41 0.81 -4.45
CA PHE A 146 17.72 2.07 -4.76
C PHE A 146 18.26 2.76 -5.99
#